data_e387689ed4ee24a8e9df5482208a286f
#
_entry.id   e387689ed4ee24a8e9df5482208a286f
#
_cell.length_a   1.000
_cell.length_b   1.000
_cell.length_c   1.000
_cell.angle_alpha   90.00
_cell.angle_beta   90.00
_cell.angle_gamma   90.00
#
_symmetry.space_group_name_H-M   'P 1'
#
loop_
_entity.id
_entity.type
_entity.pdbx_description
1 polymer ?
#
loop_
_entity_poly.entity_id
_entity_poly.type
_entity_poly.pdbx_seq_one_letter_code
_entity_poly.pdbx_strand_id
1 'polypeptide(L)'
;MVYMGRPLKLLMSSLTIAVVAAALVACSGNSRVRKPAELVPVTNQFDLQPVWSTSIGSSETFNFHPVVAGDAVYVASHRGNLAKINLASGSKVWEISVPERLAIGPGSDGRITAAVSIKGNVYAYDDTGKPLWNVNVGSEVLSEPVVAGGIVVIRALDNRFIGLDAQTGVRKWIYQRQQSALSLRVGYGMLPINNEVIVTGFAGGRFGMIAIANGGLIWETPVSFPKGFSEIERLNDVTAKPSMDGDLICAVSYQGRIGCGQARTGNLVWFKDYSSYTGTAQGPNLVFSANERSYVTAFATKDGSQAWENTQLMFRDVGEPLAIGKVLLMGDAQGYVHAFSQANGELIARMRHDSSPISAAPIAVGGLILIQSQGGKIAAYSPK
;
A
#
# COMPACT_ATOMS: atom_id res chain seq x y z
N MET A 1 -17.11 43.67 -70.85
CA MET A 1 -16.27 42.68 -70.19
C MET A 1 -16.35 42.93 -68.70
N VAL A 2 -17.22 42.22 -67.97
CA VAL A 2 -17.45 42.43 -66.54
C VAL A 2 -16.77 41.30 -65.79
N TYR A 3 -15.86 41.63 -64.88
CA TYR A 3 -15.15 40.72 -64.00
C TYR A 3 -16.08 40.30 -62.83
N MET A 4 -16.58 39.09 -62.87
CA MET A 4 -17.29 38.46 -61.78
C MET A 4 -16.47 37.26 -61.33
N GLY A 5 -15.73 37.40 -60.23
CA GLY A 5 -14.88 36.26 -59.79
C GLY A 5 -14.21 36.43 -58.41
N ARG A 6 -14.88 37.00 -57.38
CA ARG A 6 -14.29 37.11 -56.06
C ARG A 6 -15.08 36.74 -54.79
N PRO A 7 -16.36 36.36 -54.80
CA PRO A 7 -16.99 35.96 -53.53
C PRO A 7 -16.86 34.46 -53.17
N LEU A 8 -16.57 33.57 -54.14
CA LEU A 8 -16.61 32.14 -53.87
C LEU A 8 -15.42 31.61 -53.07
N LYS A 9 -14.24 32.23 -53.20
CA LYS A 9 -13.02 31.82 -52.44
C LYS A 9 -13.07 32.22 -50.97
N LEU A 10 -13.75 33.33 -50.61
CA LEU A 10 -13.92 33.76 -49.22
C LEU A 10 -14.91 32.87 -48.44
N LEU A 11 -15.95 32.39 -49.10
CA LEU A 11 -16.92 31.48 -48.50
C LEU A 11 -16.35 30.07 -48.25
N MET A 12 -15.49 29.56 -49.12
CA MET A 12 -14.84 28.27 -48.91
C MET A 12 -13.80 28.33 -47.78
N SER A 13 -13.07 29.41 -47.58
CA SER A 13 -12.08 29.55 -46.53
C SER A 13 -12.73 29.69 -45.14
N SER A 14 -13.91 30.36 -45.05
CA SER A 14 -14.63 30.47 -43.77
C SER A 14 -15.29 29.15 -43.37
N LEU A 15 -15.74 28.34 -44.34
CA LEU A 15 -16.34 27.02 -44.07
C LEU A 15 -15.29 26.01 -43.59
N THR A 16 -14.04 26.03 -44.15
CA THR A 16 -12.94 25.19 -43.72
C THR A 16 -12.45 25.53 -42.30
N ILE A 17 -12.42 26.82 -41.94
CA ILE A 17 -12.04 27.25 -40.58
C ILE A 17 -13.09 26.81 -39.55
N ALA A 18 -14.38 26.92 -39.90
CA ALA A 18 -15.46 26.47 -39.02
C ALA A 18 -15.47 24.94 -38.80
N VAL A 19 -15.17 24.14 -39.81
CA VAL A 19 -15.08 22.70 -39.71
C VAL A 19 -13.86 22.27 -38.87
N VAL A 20 -12.72 22.93 -39.02
CA VAL A 20 -11.52 22.66 -38.21
C VAL A 20 -11.73 23.09 -36.75
N ALA A 21 -12.41 24.19 -36.48
CA ALA A 21 -12.76 24.60 -35.13
C ALA A 21 -13.76 23.66 -34.46
N ALA A 22 -14.76 23.14 -35.22
CA ALA A 22 -15.68 22.13 -34.71
C ALA A 22 -15.02 20.78 -34.42
N ALA A 23 -14.03 20.38 -35.23
CA ALA A 23 -13.24 19.17 -35.01
C ALA A 23 -12.33 19.24 -33.76
N LEU A 24 -11.81 20.43 -33.44
CA LEU A 24 -11.01 20.66 -32.23
C LEU A 24 -11.85 20.64 -30.94
N VAL A 25 -13.10 21.01 -30.99
CA VAL A 25 -14.04 20.92 -29.85
C VAL A 25 -14.52 19.47 -29.63
N ALA A 26 -14.60 18.65 -30.67
CA ALA A 26 -14.97 17.24 -30.54
C ALA A 26 -13.85 16.36 -29.94
N CYS A 27 -12.59 16.81 -29.98
CA CYS A 27 -11.45 16.12 -29.35
C CYS A 27 -11.21 16.52 -27.91
N SER A 28 -11.96 17.43 -27.30
CA SER A 28 -11.99 17.59 -25.86
C SER A 28 -12.79 16.44 -25.27
N GLY A 29 -12.21 15.23 -25.34
CA GLY A 29 -12.70 14.07 -24.60
C GLY A 29 -12.81 14.48 -23.14
N ASN A 30 -14.04 14.60 -22.65
CA ASN A 30 -14.33 14.65 -21.24
C ASN A 30 -13.66 13.40 -20.62
N SER A 31 -12.40 13.52 -20.21
CA SER A 31 -11.87 12.62 -19.21
C SER A 31 -12.81 12.81 -18.01
N ARG A 32 -13.77 11.91 -17.87
CA ARG A 32 -14.65 11.89 -16.69
C ARG A 32 -13.76 11.61 -15.49
N VAL A 33 -13.12 12.65 -14.98
CA VAL A 33 -12.46 12.61 -13.69
C VAL A 33 -13.51 12.11 -12.71
N ARG A 34 -13.35 10.90 -12.22
CA ARG A 34 -14.26 10.31 -11.24
C ARG A 34 -14.24 11.21 -10.02
N LYS A 35 -15.32 11.93 -9.75
CA LYS A 35 -15.41 12.79 -8.57
C LYS A 35 -15.53 11.93 -7.31
N PRO A 36 -14.71 12.20 -6.27
CA PRO A 36 -14.91 11.61 -4.96
C PRO A 36 -16.32 11.90 -4.43
N ALA A 37 -16.95 10.93 -3.78
CA ALA A 37 -18.22 11.15 -3.11
C ALA A 37 -18.11 12.29 -2.10
N GLU A 38 -19.16 13.11 -2.01
CA GLU A 38 -19.27 14.14 -1.00
C GLU A 38 -19.32 13.52 0.39
N LEU A 39 -18.71 14.21 1.36
CA LEU A 39 -18.69 13.73 2.74
C LEU A 39 -20.07 13.95 3.37
N VAL A 40 -20.78 12.87 3.66
CA VAL A 40 -22.00 12.94 4.44
C VAL A 40 -21.69 13.33 5.89
N PRO A 41 -22.56 14.10 6.58
CA PRO A 41 -22.42 14.36 8.01
C PRO A 41 -22.39 13.05 8.80
N VAL A 42 -21.51 12.98 9.79
CA VAL A 42 -21.37 11.83 10.70
C VAL A 42 -21.35 12.35 12.13
N THR A 43 -22.21 11.78 12.99
CA THR A 43 -22.11 11.99 14.44
C THR A 43 -21.10 10.98 14.97
N ASN A 44 -19.94 11.45 15.41
CA ASN A 44 -18.88 10.58 15.89
C ASN A 44 -19.33 9.80 17.13
N GLN A 45 -19.32 8.48 17.01
CA GLN A 45 -19.53 7.51 18.10
C GLN A 45 -18.20 6.93 18.62
N PHE A 46 -17.09 7.30 17.97
CA PHE A 46 -15.73 6.91 18.26
C PHE A 46 -14.85 8.14 18.04
N ASP A 47 -13.92 8.39 18.93
CA ASP A 47 -13.06 9.55 18.83
C ASP A 47 -11.59 9.15 18.93
N LEU A 48 -10.75 9.86 18.17
CA LEU A 48 -9.30 9.71 18.18
C LEU A 48 -8.68 11.01 18.72
N GLN A 49 -8.27 10.97 19.99
CA GLN A 49 -7.65 12.12 20.64
C GLN A 49 -6.16 12.19 20.31
N PRO A 50 -5.65 13.34 19.82
CA PRO A 50 -4.25 13.47 19.48
C PRO A 50 -3.38 13.40 20.74
N VAL A 51 -2.34 12.56 20.71
CA VAL A 51 -1.34 12.42 21.77
C VAL A 51 -0.10 13.21 21.40
N TRP A 52 0.43 12.99 20.21
CA TRP A 52 1.55 13.73 19.64
C TRP A 52 1.49 13.75 18.11
N SER A 53 2.20 14.70 17.52
CA SER A 53 2.43 14.73 16.07
C SER A 53 3.81 15.27 15.74
N THR A 54 4.40 14.76 14.67
CA THR A 54 5.67 15.25 14.12
C THR A 54 5.65 15.12 12.60
N SER A 55 6.72 15.58 11.93
CA SER A 55 6.84 15.48 10.48
C SER A 55 8.24 15.00 10.11
N ILE A 56 8.31 14.20 9.03
CA ILE A 56 9.57 13.68 8.46
C ILE A 56 9.83 14.22 7.04
N GLY A 57 8.86 14.85 6.42
CA GLY A 57 8.88 15.26 5.03
C GLY A 57 8.06 14.33 4.13
N SER A 58 7.67 14.85 2.97
CA SER A 58 6.74 14.18 2.06
C SER A 58 7.30 12.86 1.50
N SER A 59 6.41 11.89 1.31
CA SER A 59 6.65 10.70 0.49
C SER A 59 6.33 10.93 -1.00
N GLU A 60 5.89 12.15 -1.36
CA GLU A 60 5.37 12.51 -2.69
C GLU A 60 4.21 11.60 -3.11
N THR A 61 4.35 10.83 -4.20
CA THR A 61 3.32 9.91 -4.70
C THR A 61 3.52 8.47 -4.22
N PHE A 62 4.54 8.22 -3.41
CA PHE A 62 4.86 6.88 -2.92
C PHE A 62 4.14 6.57 -1.63
N ASN A 63 3.85 5.29 -1.42
CA ASN A 63 3.22 4.81 -0.20
C ASN A 63 4.29 4.37 0.80
N PHE A 64 4.55 5.19 1.82
CA PHE A 64 5.51 4.90 2.87
C PHE A 64 4.78 4.44 4.12
N HIS A 65 5.13 3.26 4.62
CA HIS A 65 4.61 2.78 5.88
C HIS A 65 5.61 3.06 7.00
N PRO A 66 5.16 3.54 8.16
CA PRO A 66 5.98 3.55 9.36
C PRO A 66 6.18 2.12 9.87
N VAL A 67 7.33 1.85 10.50
CA VAL A 67 7.63 0.58 11.14
C VAL A 67 7.74 0.77 12.63
N VAL A 68 7.08 -0.08 13.41
CA VAL A 68 7.17 -0.07 14.87
C VAL A 68 8.03 -1.24 15.33
N ALA A 69 9.05 -0.94 16.14
CA ALA A 69 9.87 -1.95 16.78
C ALA A 69 10.19 -1.52 18.21
N GLY A 70 9.74 -2.30 19.20
CA GLY A 70 9.83 -1.96 20.61
C GLY A 70 9.06 -0.70 20.95
N ASP A 71 9.73 0.27 21.55
CA ASP A 71 9.22 1.59 21.96
C ASP A 71 9.47 2.70 20.92
N ALA A 72 9.80 2.33 19.70
CA ALA A 72 10.15 3.28 18.65
C ALA A 72 9.34 3.08 17.36
N VAL A 73 9.18 4.18 16.65
CA VAL A 73 8.60 4.26 15.31
C VAL A 73 9.68 4.73 14.34
N TYR A 74 9.89 3.99 13.25
CA TYR A 74 10.84 4.32 12.20
C TYR A 74 10.08 4.83 10.99
N VAL A 75 10.47 5.99 10.48
CA VAL A 75 9.80 6.68 9.37
C VAL A 75 10.83 7.25 8.40
N ALA A 76 10.44 7.36 7.14
CA ALA A 76 11.29 7.94 6.12
C ALA A 76 10.51 8.91 5.23
N SER A 77 11.23 9.71 4.45
CA SER A 77 10.68 10.57 3.40
C SER A 77 11.33 10.29 2.05
N HIS A 78 10.67 10.71 0.97
CA HIS A 78 11.21 10.56 -0.38
C HIS A 78 12.59 11.22 -0.57
N ARG A 79 12.85 12.32 0.14
CA ARG A 79 14.15 13.03 0.05
C ARG A 79 15.28 12.37 0.83
N GLY A 80 15.03 11.24 1.46
CA GLY A 80 16.04 10.46 2.18
C GLY A 80 16.11 10.79 3.68
N ASN A 81 15.22 11.60 4.25
CA ASN A 81 15.17 11.73 5.72
C ASN A 81 14.71 10.40 6.29
N LEU A 82 15.42 9.90 7.28
CA LEU A 82 15.11 8.68 8.04
C LEU A 82 15.19 9.02 9.53
N ALA A 83 14.17 8.68 10.31
CA ALA A 83 14.13 9.00 11.72
C ALA A 83 13.62 7.85 12.58
N LYS A 84 14.15 7.76 13.80
CA LYS A 84 13.62 7.00 14.93
C LYS A 84 12.90 7.96 15.86
N ILE A 85 11.63 7.66 16.13
CA ILE A 85 10.74 8.47 16.97
C ILE A 85 10.36 7.63 18.19
N ASN A 86 10.40 8.21 19.38
CA ASN A 86 9.87 7.57 20.57
C ASN A 86 8.35 7.42 20.48
N LEU A 87 7.85 6.21 20.63
CA LEU A 87 6.44 5.85 20.45
C LEU A 87 5.51 6.60 21.41
N ALA A 88 5.93 6.78 22.65
CA ALA A 88 5.09 7.39 23.69
C ALA A 88 5.02 8.92 23.58
N SER A 89 6.13 9.57 23.24
CA SER A 89 6.25 11.04 23.27
C SER A 89 6.22 11.70 21.88
N GLY A 90 6.47 10.98 20.80
CA GLY A 90 6.65 11.55 19.45
C GLY A 90 7.95 12.31 19.26
N SER A 91 8.85 12.33 20.24
CA SER A 91 10.15 12.99 20.13
C SER A 91 11.08 12.20 19.20
N LYS A 92 11.81 12.90 18.33
CA LYS A 92 12.83 12.28 17.49
C LYS A 92 14.02 11.86 18.35
N VAL A 93 14.33 10.55 18.39
CA VAL A 93 15.51 10.01 19.06
C VAL A 93 16.75 10.31 18.22
N TRP A 94 16.63 10.10 16.91
CA TRP A 94 17.59 10.54 15.90
C TRP A 94 16.91 10.79 14.57
N GLU A 95 17.52 11.63 13.75
CA GLU A 95 17.15 11.89 12.35
C GLU A 95 18.43 11.98 11.52
N ILE A 96 18.48 11.24 10.43
CA ILE A 96 19.63 11.19 9.52
C ILE A 96 19.17 11.38 8.08
N SER A 97 20.13 11.69 7.21
CA SER A 97 19.89 11.79 5.77
C SER A 97 20.54 10.62 5.05
N VAL A 98 19.73 9.79 4.40
CA VAL A 98 20.18 8.76 3.45
C VAL A 98 20.68 9.47 2.19
N PRO A 99 21.81 9.07 1.58
CA PRO A 99 22.41 9.80 0.46
C PRO A 99 21.55 9.91 -0.81
N GLU A 100 20.53 9.05 -0.93
CA GLU A 100 19.69 8.96 -2.14
C GLU A 100 18.19 9.10 -1.82
N ARG A 101 17.40 9.36 -2.87
CA ARG A 101 15.94 9.38 -2.76
C ARG A 101 15.39 7.98 -2.53
N LEU A 102 14.39 7.88 -1.66
CA LEU A 102 13.68 6.66 -1.33
C LEU A 102 12.33 6.63 -2.05
N ALA A 103 11.83 5.44 -2.36
CA ALA A 103 10.48 5.24 -2.90
C ALA A 103 9.59 4.42 -1.95
N ILE A 104 10.14 4.03 -0.80
CA ILE A 104 9.49 3.12 0.16
C ILE A 104 9.89 3.49 1.58
N GLY A 105 9.06 3.06 2.55
CA GLY A 105 9.36 3.16 3.98
C GLY A 105 10.57 2.33 4.40
N PRO A 106 11.05 2.52 5.63
CA PRO A 106 12.16 1.75 6.17
C PRO A 106 11.71 0.35 6.64
N GLY A 107 12.65 -0.56 6.83
CA GLY A 107 12.48 -1.76 7.65
C GLY A 107 13.32 -1.65 8.90
N SER A 108 12.84 -2.14 10.05
CA SER A 108 13.61 -2.15 11.29
C SER A 108 13.15 -3.26 12.24
N ASP A 109 14.11 -3.85 12.95
CA ASP A 109 13.85 -4.76 14.08
C ASP A 109 14.17 -4.09 15.44
N GLY A 110 14.42 -2.78 15.43
CA GLY A 110 14.80 -2.00 16.60
C GLY A 110 16.32 -1.92 16.84
N ARG A 111 17.10 -2.83 16.27
CA ARG A 111 18.57 -2.85 16.33
C ARG A 111 19.21 -2.39 15.03
N ILE A 112 18.66 -2.87 13.92
CA ILE A 112 19.10 -2.51 12.58
C ILE A 112 17.93 -1.84 11.86
N THR A 113 18.22 -0.74 11.18
CA THR A 113 17.26 -0.05 10.32
C THR A 113 17.80 -0.05 8.90
N ALA A 114 17.02 -0.55 7.96
CA ALA A 114 17.34 -0.59 6.55
C ALA A 114 16.49 0.44 5.78
N ALA A 115 17.12 1.23 4.93
CA ALA A 115 16.49 2.10 3.95
C ALA A 115 16.97 1.72 2.56
N VAL A 116 16.08 1.80 1.55
CA VAL A 116 16.41 1.37 0.19
C VAL A 116 16.10 2.49 -0.79
N SER A 117 17.08 2.84 -1.61
CA SER A 117 16.88 3.82 -2.68
C SER A 117 16.13 3.20 -3.86
N ILE A 118 15.53 4.06 -4.69
CA ILE A 118 14.89 3.66 -5.96
C ILE A 118 15.85 2.82 -6.83
N LYS A 119 17.14 3.13 -6.80
CA LYS A 119 18.18 2.45 -7.60
C LYS A 119 18.63 1.11 -7.02
N GLY A 120 18.06 0.68 -5.90
CA GLY A 120 18.39 -0.58 -5.24
C GLY A 120 19.65 -0.52 -4.38
N ASN A 121 20.10 0.66 -3.95
CA ASN A 121 21.11 0.79 -2.91
C ASN A 121 20.43 0.61 -1.54
N VAL A 122 20.85 -0.40 -0.80
CA VAL A 122 20.41 -0.71 0.56
C VAL A 122 21.39 -0.11 1.54
N TYR A 123 20.90 0.71 2.45
CA TYR A 123 21.67 1.36 3.51
C TYR A 123 21.20 0.81 4.85
N ALA A 124 22.13 0.36 5.67
CA ALA A 124 21.82 -0.10 7.02
C ALA A 124 22.46 0.80 8.08
N TYR A 125 21.71 0.98 9.15
CA TYR A 125 22.08 1.82 10.30
C TYR A 125 21.85 1.02 11.57
N ASP A 126 22.66 1.28 12.61
CA ASP A 126 22.45 0.74 13.95
C ASP A 126 21.31 1.45 14.70
N ASP A 127 21.06 1.06 15.93
CA ASP A 127 19.99 1.62 16.77
C ASP A 127 20.21 3.09 17.19
N THR A 128 21.43 3.63 16.99
CA THR A 128 21.79 5.04 17.20
C THR A 128 21.72 5.89 15.93
N GLY A 129 21.43 5.28 14.76
CA GLY A 129 21.43 5.94 13.48
C GLY A 129 22.79 6.04 12.80
N LYS A 130 23.82 5.36 13.33
CA LYS A 130 25.16 5.30 12.74
C LYS A 130 25.15 4.34 11.53
N PRO A 131 25.76 4.72 10.38
CA PRO A 131 25.82 3.84 9.22
C PRO A 131 26.70 2.60 9.50
N LEU A 132 26.21 1.45 9.09
CA LEU A 132 26.90 0.16 9.18
C LEU A 132 27.48 -0.26 7.83
N TRP A 133 26.64 -0.36 6.82
CA TRP A 133 27.02 -0.80 5.48
C TRP A 133 26.06 -0.27 4.42
N ASN A 134 26.50 -0.35 3.15
CA ASN A 134 25.64 -0.18 1.99
C ASN A 134 25.97 -1.22 0.92
N VAL A 135 24.93 -1.69 0.20
CA VAL A 135 25.05 -2.71 -0.86
C VAL A 135 24.04 -2.40 -1.95
N ASN A 136 24.45 -2.48 -3.22
CA ASN A 136 23.52 -2.40 -4.36
C ASN A 136 23.03 -3.79 -4.74
N VAL A 137 21.71 -4.00 -4.85
CA VAL A 137 21.11 -5.29 -5.22
C VAL A 137 20.95 -5.49 -6.72
N GLY A 138 21.34 -4.51 -7.54
CA GLY A 138 21.38 -4.60 -9.00
C GLY A 138 20.02 -4.53 -9.69
N SER A 139 18.98 -4.03 -9.02
CA SER A 139 17.62 -3.86 -9.54
C SER A 139 16.90 -2.77 -8.77
N GLU A 140 15.86 -2.18 -9.35
CA GLU A 140 14.93 -1.32 -8.61
C GLU A 140 14.27 -2.07 -7.46
N VAL A 141 13.98 -1.35 -6.38
CA VAL A 141 13.25 -1.86 -5.22
C VAL A 141 12.09 -0.91 -4.92
N LEU A 142 10.88 -1.46 -4.93
CA LEU A 142 9.64 -0.75 -4.61
C LEU A 142 8.89 -1.40 -3.45
N SER A 143 9.46 -2.46 -2.85
CA SER A 143 8.92 -3.15 -1.70
C SER A 143 9.72 -2.80 -0.46
N GLU A 144 9.04 -2.53 0.65
CA GLU A 144 9.70 -2.21 1.92
C GLU A 144 10.60 -3.35 2.38
N PRO A 145 11.82 -3.04 2.85
CA PRO A 145 12.70 -4.08 3.37
C PRO A 145 12.12 -4.69 4.65
N VAL A 146 12.33 -5.98 4.85
CA VAL A 146 12.02 -6.65 6.11
C VAL A 146 13.33 -6.91 6.85
N VAL A 147 13.43 -6.41 8.09
CA VAL A 147 14.57 -6.73 8.98
C VAL A 147 14.06 -7.66 10.06
N ALA A 148 14.49 -8.91 10.02
CA ALA A 148 14.04 -9.93 10.96
C ALA A 148 15.02 -11.12 10.98
N GLY A 149 15.15 -11.81 12.13
CA GLY A 149 15.98 -13.01 12.25
C GLY A 149 17.46 -12.79 11.90
N GLY A 150 17.99 -11.55 12.03
CA GLY A 150 19.36 -11.22 11.65
C GLY A 150 19.58 -11.06 10.13
N ILE A 151 18.50 -10.99 9.36
CA ILE A 151 18.53 -10.85 7.90
C ILE A 151 17.76 -9.57 7.50
N VAL A 152 18.31 -8.84 6.53
CA VAL A 152 17.58 -7.80 5.77
C VAL A 152 17.10 -8.45 4.48
N VAL A 153 15.80 -8.64 4.34
CA VAL A 153 15.19 -9.20 3.14
C VAL A 153 14.76 -8.07 2.22
N ILE A 154 15.27 -8.08 1.01
CA ILE A 154 14.95 -7.15 -0.06
C ILE A 154 14.17 -7.91 -1.15
N ARG A 155 13.06 -7.34 -1.57
CA ARG A 155 12.34 -7.79 -2.75
C ARG A 155 12.59 -6.82 -3.90
N ALA A 156 13.34 -7.27 -4.88
CA ALA A 156 13.68 -6.51 -6.08
C ALA A 156 12.57 -6.62 -7.14
N LEU A 157 12.48 -5.62 -8.03
CA LEU A 157 11.43 -5.57 -9.06
C LEU A 157 11.57 -6.67 -10.13
N ASP A 158 12.77 -7.24 -10.26
CA ASP A 158 13.06 -8.38 -11.15
C ASP A 158 12.66 -9.76 -10.56
N ASN A 159 11.78 -9.76 -9.54
CA ASN A 159 11.27 -10.95 -8.83
C ASN A 159 12.31 -11.73 -8.02
N ARG A 160 13.47 -11.13 -7.71
CA ARG A 160 14.41 -11.69 -6.74
C ARG A 160 14.02 -11.27 -5.32
N PHE A 161 14.14 -12.23 -4.41
CA PHE A 161 14.25 -11.99 -2.98
C PHE A 161 15.70 -12.20 -2.58
N ILE A 162 16.27 -11.26 -1.86
CA ILE A 162 17.68 -11.23 -1.51
C ILE A 162 17.77 -11.08 -0.01
N GLY A 163 18.37 -12.05 0.65
CA GLY A 163 18.69 -12.00 2.08
C GLY A 163 20.11 -11.51 2.28
N LEU A 164 20.23 -10.39 2.98
CA LEU A 164 21.52 -9.81 3.39
C LEU A 164 21.68 -10.00 4.89
N ASP A 165 22.90 -10.34 5.33
CA ASP A 165 23.24 -10.33 6.76
C ASP A 165 23.01 -8.93 7.34
N ALA A 166 22.22 -8.83 8.39
CA ALA A 166 21.79 -7.53 8.91
C ALA A 166 22.96 -6.70 9.48
N GLN A 167 24.03 -7.34 9.98
CA GLN A 167 25.18 -6.66 10.57
C GLN A 167 26.23 -6.25 9.53
N THR A 168 26.38 -7.04 8.46
CA THR A 168 27.51 -6.89 7.53
C THR A 168 27.13 -6.56 6.10
N GLY A 169 25.85 -6.72 5.73
CA GLY A 169 25.37 -6.55 4.35
C GLY A 169 25.78 -7.67 3.40
N VAL A 170 26.50 -8.68 3.88
CA VAL A 170 26.91 -9.83 3.06
C VAL A 170 25.67 -10.61 2.64
N ARG A 171 25.57 -10.90 1.34
CA ARG A 171 24.47 -11.67 0.79
C ARG A 171 24.53 -13.13 1.29
N LYS A 172 23.49 -13.56 1.99
CA LYS A 172 23.33 -14.94 2.49
C LYS A 172 22.65 -15.85 1.48
N TRP A 173 21.61 -15.35 0.80
CA TRP A 173 20.84 -16.14 -0.14
C TRP A 173 20.16 -15.26 -1.20
N ILE A 174 19.74 -15.87 -2.29
CA ILE A 174 18.82 -15.34 -3.30
C ILE A 174 17.76 -16.41 -3.58
N TYR A 175 16.50 -16.00 -3.55
CA TYR A 175 15.40 -16.75 -4.12
C TYR A 175 14.89 -15.99 -5.35
N GLN A 176 14.89 -16.64 -6.50
CA GLN A 176 14.40 -16.07 -7.75
C GLN A 176 13.20 -16.85 -8.24
N ARG A 177 12.10 -16.14 -8.43
CA ARG A 177 10.89 -16.68 -9.05
C ARG A 177 10.91 -16.38 -10.54
N GLN A 178 10.37 -17.31 -11.33
CA GLN A 178 10.18 -17.06 -12.76
C GLN A 178 9.30 -15.84 -12.97
N GLN A 179 9.73 -14.95 -13.86
CA GLN A 179 9.00 -13.72 -14.14
C GLN A 179 7.74 -14.02 -14.94
N SER A 180 6.60 -13.41 -14.59
CA SER A 180 5.40 -13.40 -15.44
C SER A 180 5.67 -12.55 -16.67
N ALA A 181 5.00 -12.87 -17.78
CA ALA A 181 5.14 -12.14 -19.04
C ALA A 181 4.81 -10.64 -18.86
N LEU A 182 3.84 -10.33 -18.00
CA LEU A 182 3.49 -8.98 -17.60
C LEU A 182 3.18 -8.98 -16.09
N SER A 183 3.61 -7.95 -15.37
CA SER A 183 3.31 -7.70 -13.96
C SER A 183 3.21 -6.21 -13.70
N LEU A 184 2.51 -5.82 -12.64
CA LEU A 184 2.45 -4.44 -12.21
C LEU A 184 3.83 -3.96 -11.73
N ARG A 185 4.23 -2.75 -12.16
CA ARG A 185 5.45 -2.11 -11.65
C ARG A 185 5.12 -1.35 -10.36
N VAL A 186 4.94 -2.09 -9.28
CA VAL A 186 4.60 -1.58 -7.95
C VAL A 186 5.38 -2.35 -6.88
N GLY A 187 5.40 -1.81 -5.66
CA GLY A 187 5.84 -2.57 -4.49
C GLY A 187 4.84 -3.67 -4.14
N TYR A 188 5.35 -4.78 -3.67
CA TYR A 188 4.54 -5.87 -3.13
C TYR A 188 4.76 -5.96 -1.63
N GLY A 189 3.65 -5.97 -0.87
CA GLY A 189 3.73 -6.03 0.58
C GLY A 189 4.31 -7.36 1.08
N MET A 190 5.15 -7.27 2.09
CA MET A 190 5.73 -8.39 2.82
C MET A 190 5.27 -8.34 4.27
N LEU A 191 4.67 -9.41 4.77
CA LEU A 191 4.24 -9.57 6.16
C LEU A 191 5.23 -10.50 6.89
N PRO A 192 6.13 -9.97 7.73
CA PRO A 192 6.98 -10.83 8.56
C PRO A 192 6.16 -11.45 9.69
N ILE A 193 6.43 -12.73 9.99
CA ILE A 193 5.81 -13.48 11.07
C ILE A 193 6.91 -14.10 11.93
N ASN A 194 6.89 -13.80 13.24
CA ASN A 194 7.77 -14.37 14.27
C ASN A 194 9.28 -14.35 13.94
N ASN A 195 9.76 -13.41 13.14
CA ASN A 195 11.15 -13.34 12.67
C ASN A 195 11.64 -14.57 11.89
N GLU A 196 10.75 -15.48 11.49
CA GLU A 196 11.08 -16.75 10.84
C GLU A 196 10.68 -16.79 9.38
N VAL A 197 9.51 -16.23 9.06
CA VAL A 197 8.94 -16.31 7.73
C VAL A 197 8.37 -14.97 7.26
N ILE A 198 8.23 -14.83 5.95
CA ILE A 198 7.54 -13.73 5.29
C ILE A 198 6.40 -14.29 4.47
N VAL A 199 5.19 -13.74 4.62
CA VAL A 199 4.08 -13.94 3.70
C VAL A 199 4.01 -12.77 2.73
N THR A 200 3.90 -13.06 1.44
CA THR A 200 3.88 -12.02 0.40
C THR A 200 3.05 -12.46 -0.80
N GLY A 201 2.54 -11.48 -1.52
CA GLY A 201 1.88 -11.73 -2.80
C GLY A 201 2.88 -11.83 -3.95
N PHE A 202 2.42 -12.35 -5.08
CA PHE A 202 3.17 -12.49 -6.32
C PHE A 202 2.33 -12.06 -7.52
N ALA A 203 3.00 -11.83 -8.63
CA ALA A 203 2.35 -11.68 -9.93
C ALA A 203 1.59 -12.96 -10.31
N GLY A 204 0.49 -12.79 -11.04
CA GLY A 204 -0.36 -13.90 -11.49
C GLY A 204 -1.30 -14.43 -10.40
N GLY A 205 -1.73 -13.58 -9.46
CA GLY A 205 -2.77 -13.90 -8.49
C GLY A 205 -2.36 -14.89 -7.41
N ARG A 206 -1.08 -14.96 -7.05
CA ARG A 206 -0.55 -15.92 -6.10
C ARG A 206 -0.06 -15.23 -4.84
N PHE A 207 -0.02 -15.96 -3.74
CA PHE A 207 0.65 -15.55 -2.51
C PHE A 207 1.36 -16.76 -1.90
N GLY A 208 2.33 -16.51 -1.03
CA GLY A 208 3.12 -17.59 -0.48
C GLY A 208 3.95 -17.19 0.71
N MET A 209 4.60 -18.17 1.30
CA MET A 209 5.43 -18.05 2.49
C MET A 209 6.87 -18.44 2.18
N ILE A 210 7.80 -17.59 2.60
CA ILE A 210 9.24 -17.74 2.39
C ILE A 210 9.93 -17.74 3.75
N ALA A 211 10.87 -18.66 3.96
CA ALA A 211 11.71 -18.68 5.16
C ALA A 211 12.75 -17.56 5.14
N ILE A 212 12.85 -16.75 6.19
CA ILE A 212 13.77 -15.61 6.28
C ILE A 212 15.23 -16.10 6.32
N ALA A 213 15.50 -17.20 7.02
CA ALA A 213 16.86 -17.67 7.25
C ALA A 213 17.61 -18.08 5.97
N ASN A 214 16.91 -18.62 4.98
CA ASN A 214 17.54 -19.22 3.78
C ASN A 214 16.84 -18.89 2.45
N GLY A 215 15.74 -18.12 2.47
CA GLY A 215 14.97 -17.78 1.27
C GLY A 215 14.16 -18.95 0.69
N GLY A 216 14.04 -20.06 1.40
CA GLY A 216 13.30 -21.23 0.94
C GLY A 216 11.80 -20.96 0.85
N LEU A 217 11.19 -21.29 -0.29
CA LEU A 217 9.73 -21.26 -0.46
C LEU A 217 9.11 -22.39 0.35
N ILE A 218 8.26 -22.05 1.32
CA ILE A 218 7.55 -23.03 2.16
C ILE A 218 6.31 -23.53 1.44
N TRP A 219 5.48 -22.59 0.96
CA TRP A 219 4.34 -22.88 0.10
C TRP A 219 4.00 -21.67 -0.77
N GLU A 220 3.32 -21.91 -1.88
CA GLU A 220 2.74 -20.89 -2.77
C GLU A 220 1.39 -21.36 -3.28
N THR A 221 0.36 -20.50 -3.19
CA THR A 221 -1.02 -20.83 -3.52
C THR A 221 -1.63 -19.77 -4.43
N PRO A 222 -2.36 -20.14 -5.49
CA PRO A 222 -3.12 -19.20 -6.29
C PRO A 222 -4.41 -18.79 -5.57
N VAL A 223 -4.62 -17.51 -5.29
CA VAL A 223 -5.91 -16.96 -4.87
C VAL A 223 -6.76 -16.60 -6.09
N SER A 224 -6.10 -16.27 -7.20
CA SER A 224 -6.73 -15.89 -8.46
C SER A 224 -5.98 -16.50 -9.65
N PHE A 225 -6.62 -16.53 -10.81
CA PHE A 225 -6.01 -16.95 -12.06
C PHE A 225 -6.21 -15.85 -13.11
N PRO A 226 -5.20 -15.61 -13.98
CA PRO A 226 -5.32 -14.67 -15.09
C PRO A 226 -6.53 -15.00 -15.97
N LYS A 227 -7.38 -14.00 -16.21
CA LYS A 227 -8.57 -14.12 -17.07
C LYS A 227 -8.55 -13.00 -18.10
N GLY A 228 -8.95 -13.28 -19.33
CA GLY A 228 -9.07 -12.28 -20.39
C GLY A 228 -8.33 -12.65 -21.67
N PHE A 229 -8.55 -11.86 -22.71
CA PHE A 229 -7.98 -12.08 -24.05
C PHE A 229 -6.67 -11.30 -24.26
N SER A 230 -6.52 -10.15 -23.60
CA SER A 230 -5.32 -9.31 -23.66
C SER A 230 -4.42 -9.52 -22.44
N GLU A 231 -3.13 -9.22 -22.58
CA GLU A 231 -2.17 -9.28 -21.48
C GLU A 231 -2.57 -8.33 -20.32
N ILE A 232 -3.18 -7.17 -20.63
CA ILE A 232 -3.65 -6.20 -19.63
C ILE A 232 -4.82 -6.77 -18.83
N GLU A 233 -5.77 -7.44 -19.47
CA GLU A 233 -6.89 -8.11 -18.79
C GLU A 233 -6.43 -9.27 -17.90
N ARG A 234 -5.27 -9.86 -18.21
CA ARG A 234 -4.66 -10.96 -17.46
C ARG A 234 -3.84 -10.52 -16.24
N LEU A 235 -3.64 -9.21 -16.06
CA LEU A 235 -2.99 -8.68 -14.86
C LEU A 235 -3.85 -8.97 -13.63
N ASN A 236 -3.36 -9.78 -12.72
CA ASN A 236 -4.08 -10.13 -11.50
C ASN A 236 -3.14 -10.31 -10.29
N ASP A 237 -2.24 -9.38 -10.10
CA ASP A 237 -1.18 -9.43 -9.10
C ASP A 237 -1.72 -9.24 -7.67
N VAL A 238 -1.17 -9.99 -6.72
CA VAL A 238 -1.35 -9.76 -5.29
C VAL A 238 -0.27 -8.79 -4.82
N THR A 239 -0.56 -7.50 -4.85
CA THR A 239 0.42 -6.44 -4.57
C THR A 239 0.41 -5.99 -3.12
N ALA A 240 -0.76 -5.91 -2.51
CA ALA A 240 -0.89 -5.49 -1.13
C ALA A 240 -0.36 -6.53 -0.14
N LYS A 241 -0.01 -6.07 1.05
CA LYS A 241 0.43 -6.93 2.15
C LYS A 241 -0.72 -7.85 2.58
N PRO A 242 -0.51 -9.19 2.61
CA PRO A 242 -1.47 -10.11 3.19
C PRO A 242 -1.73 -9.80 4.66
N SER A 243 -2.91 -10.14 5.15
CA SER A 243 -3.24 -10.09 6.58
C SER A 243 -3.27 -11.49 7.19
N MET A 244 -2.99 -11.59 8.49
CA MET A 244 -3.02 -12.84 9.22
C MET A 244 -3.67 -12.66 10.59
N ASP A 245 -4.58 -13.58 10.94
CA ASP A 245 -5.13 -13.72 12.28
C ASP A 245 -5.21 -15.21 12.62
N GLY A 246 -4.53 -15.63 13.71
CA GLY A 246 -4.38 -17.03 14.07
C GLY A 246 -3.74 -17.86 12.94
N ASP A 247 -4.43 -18.92 12.48
CA ASP A 247 -3.98 -19.79 11.38
C ASP A 247 -4.59 -19.39 10.01
N LEU A 248 -5.24 -18.24 9.92
CA LEU A 248 -5.86 -17.76 8.69
C LEU A 248 -5.06 -16.62 8.06
N ILE A 249 -4.58 -16.81 6.84
CA ILE A 249 -3.93 -15.77 6.03
C ILE A 249 -4.86 -15.38 4.88
N CYS A 250 -5.10 -14.09 4.72
CA CYS A 250 -5.93 -13.55 3.65
C CYS A 250 -5.15 -12.64 2.71
N ALA A 251 -5.44 -12.75 1.43
CA ALA A 251 -4.85 -11.94 0.38
C ALA A 251 -5.90 -11.55 -0.66
N VAL A 252 -5.67 -10.45 -1.35
CA VAL A 252 -6.52 -9.97 -2.43
C VAL A 252 -5.67 -9.59 -3.63
N SER A 253 -6.15 -9.90 -4.84
CA SER A 253 -5.48 -9.54 -6.08
C SER A 253 -6.19 -8.40 -6.79
N TYR A 254 -5.40 -7.61 -7.50
CA TYR A 254 -5.90 -6.68 -8.51
C TYR A 254 -6.52 -7.47 -9.66
N GLN A 255 -7.68 -7.03 -10.18
CA GLN A 255 -8.45 -7.69 -11.25
C GLN A 255 -8.72 -9.18 -11.02
N GLY A 256 -8.89 -9.61 -9.76
CA GLY A 256 -9.04 -11.03 -9.49
C GLY A 256 -9.94 -11.37 -8.32
N ARG A 257 -9.36 -11.90 -7.27
CA ARG A 257 -10.08 -12.49 -6.14
C ARG A 257 -9.51 -12.07 -4.81
N ILE A 258 -10.37 -12.09 -3.79
CA ILE A 258 -10.00 -12.17 -2.39
C ILE A 258 -10.12 -13.62 -1.94
N GLY A 259 -9.20 -14.08 -1.10
CA GLY A 259 -9.27 -15.41 -0.53
C GLY A 259 -8.44 -15.56 0.71
N CYS A 260 -8.80 -16.54 1.52
CA CYS A 260 -8.09 -16.90 2.73
C CYS A 260 -7.66 -18.36 2.70
N GLY A 261 -6.50 -18.64 3.25
CA GLY A 261 -5.91 -19.98 3.35
C GLY A 261 -5.32 -20.23 4.73
N GLN A 262 -5.01 -21.49 5.01
CA GLN A 262 -4.33 -21.90 6.23
C GLN A 262 -2.87 -21.47 6.22
N ALA A 263 -2.40 -20.82 7.27
CA ALA A 263 -1.03 -20.30 7.36
C ALA A 263 0.03 -21.39 7.21
N ARG A 264 -0.20 -22.55 7.81
CA ARG A 264 0.78 -23.66 7.80
C ARG A 264 0.93 -24.35 6.46
N THR A 265 -0.14 -24.46 5.68
CA THR A 265 -0.16 -25.29 4.46
C THR A 265 -0.35 -24.49 3.18
N GLY A 266 -0.86 -23.25 3.28
CA GLY A 266 -1.29 -22.45 2.13
C GLY A 266 -2.59 -22.93 1.50
N ASN A 267 -3.23 -23.99 2.00
CA ASN A 267 -4.49 -24.50 1.43
C ASN A 267 -5.59 -23.48 1.57
N LEU A 268 -6.25 -23.13 0.44
CA LEU A 268 -7.36 -22.19 0.46
C LEU A 268 -8.54 -22.76 1.23
N VAL A 269 -9.07 -21.95 2.14
CA VAL A 269 -10.33 -22.21 2.85
C VAL A 269 -11.51 -21.74 1.99
N TRP A 270 -11.37 -20.53 1.41
CA TRP A 270 -12.37 -19.96 0.51
C TRP A 270 -11.73 -18.87 -0.39
N PHE A 271 -12.45 -18.53 -1.45
CA PHE A 271 -12.16 -17.36 -2.30
C PHE A 271 -13.45 -16.79 -2.90
N LYS A 272 -13.44 -15.49 -3.24
CA LYS A 272 -14.53 -14.77 -3.90
C LYS A 272 -13.99 -13.87 -5.00
N ASP A 273 -14.76 -13.66 -6.06
CA ASP A 273 -14.42 -12.67 -7.08
C ASP A 273 -14.51 -11.28 -6.45
N TYR A 274 -13.39 -10.59 -6.37
CA TYR A 274 -13.25 -9.27 -5.77
C TYR A 274 -11.89 -8.69 -6.13
N SER A 275 -11.86 -7.47 -6.64
CA SER A 275 -10.63 -6.82 -7.05
C SER A 275 -10.25 -5.70 -6.08
N SER A 276 -9.00 -5.69 -5.64
CA SER A 276 -8.47 -4.66 -4.77
C SER A 276 -6.94 -4.58 -4.85
N TYR A 277 -6.44 -3.36 -4.62
CA TYR A 277 -5.02 -3.09 -4.41
C TYR A 277 -4.74 -2.56 -2.98
N THR A 278 -5.78 -2.36 -2.14
CA THR A 278 -5.61 -1.81 -0.79
C THR A 278 -5.30 -2.88 0.27
N GLY A 279 -5.33 -4.15 -0.11
CA GLY A 279 -5.07 -5.24 0.82
C GLY A 279 -6.26 -5.63 1.69
N THR A 280 -5.96 -6.37 2.75
CA THR A 280 -6.94 -6.91 3.67
C THR A 280 -6.60 -6.59 5.11
N ALA A 281 -7.63 -6.46 5.97
CA ALA A 281 -7.49 -6.50 7.43
C ALA A 281 -8.44 -7.54 8.00
N GLN A 282 -8.10 -8.13 9.14
CA GLN A 282 -8.91 -9.15 9.78
C GLN A 282 -9.39 -8.68 11.15
N GLY A 283 -10.66 -8.93 11.43
CA GLY A 283 -11.27 -8.90 12.74
C GLY A 283 -11.68 -10.32 13.16
N PRO A 284 -12.30 -10.51 14.33
CA PRO A 284 -12.54 -11.84 14.89
C PRO A 284 -13.30 -12.82 13.99
N ASN A 285 -14.21 -12.35 13.15
CA ASN A 285 -15.04 -13.19 12.27
C ASN A 285 -15.15 -12.62 10.85
N LEU A 286 -14.46 -11.54 10.55
CA LEU A 286 -14.59 -10.80 9.30
C LEU A 286 -13.21 -10.44 8.71
N VAL A 287 -13.17 -10.46 7.38
CA VAL A 287 -12.06 -9.93 6.57
C VAL A 287 -12.57 -8.72 5.83
N PHE A 288 -11.83 -7.62 5.88
CA PHE A 288 -12.20 -6.34 5.28
C PHE A 288 -11.25 -6.01 4.13
N SER A 289 -11.78 -5.41 3.08
CA SER A 289 -11.01 -4.83 1.98
C SER A 289 -11.81 -3.70 1.34
N ALA A 290 -11.14 -2.87 0.53
CA ALA A 290 -11.83 -1.89 -0.31
C ALA A 290 -11.45 -2.12 -1.77
N ASN A 291 -12.43 -2.01 -2.68
CA ASN A 291 -12.21 -2.16 -4.12
C ASN A 291 -11.74 -0.84 -4.77
N GLU A 292 -11.46 -0.86 -6.08
CA GLU A 292 -10.97 0.31 -6.83
C GLU A 292 -11.99 1.46 -6.88
N ARG A 293 -13.24 1.24 -6.47
CA ARG A 293 -14.25 2.29 -6.32
C ARG A 293 -14.33 2.82 -4.90
N SER A 294 -13.46 2.35 -4.00
CA SER A 294 -13.50 2.64 -2.56
C SER A 294 -14.77 2.13 -1.87
N TYR A 295 -15.37 1.05 -2.38
CA TYR A 295 -16.42 0.33 -1.66
C TYR A 295 -15.75 -0.54 -0.62
N VAL A 296 -16.11 -0.33 0.64
CA VAL A 296 -15.57 -1.09 1.77
C VAL A 296 -16.46 -2.31 2.00
N THR A 297 -15.88 -3.50 1.92
CA THR A 297 -16.61 -4.76 1.98
C THR A 297 -16.07 -5.64 3.10
N ALA A 298 -16.96 -6.30 3.84
CA ALA A 298 -16.63 -7.32 4.81
C ALA A 298 -17.07 -8.70 4.33
N PHE A 299 -16.20 -9.67 4.53
CA PHE A 299 -16.42 -11.08 4.23
C PHE A 299 -16.32 -11.91 5.51
N ALA A 300 -17.16 -12.92 5.68
CA ALA A 300 -17.06 -13.84 6.79
C ALA A 300 -15.76 -14.67 6.68
N THR A 301 -15.00 -14.78 7.77
CA THR A 301 -13.74 -15.57 7.79
C THR A 301 -13.98 -17.05 7.50
N LYS A 302 -15.15 -17.57 7.82
CA LYS A 302 -15.51 -18.99 7.69
C LYS A 302 -15.62 -19.45 6.23
N ASP A 303 -16.29 -18.69 5.37
CA ASP A 303 -16.69 -19.13 4.02
C ASP A 303 -16.61 -18.03 2.94
N GLY A 304 -16.16 -16.82 3.32
CA GLY A 304 -16.07 -15.68 2.43
C GLY A 304 -17.42 -15.11 1.98
N SER A 305 -18.54 -15.46 2.64
CA SER A 305 -19.82 -14.80 2.35
C SER A 305 -19.74 -13.32 2.70
N GLN A 306 -20.29 -12.47 1.82
CA GLN A 306 -20.33 -11.03 2.05
C GLN A 306 -21.27 -10.73 3.23
N ALA A 307 -20.71 -10.13 4.29
CA ALA A 307 -21.48 -9.72 5.45
C ALA A 307 -22.14 -8.36 5.24
N TRP A 308 -21.39 -7.40 4.70
CA TRP A 308 -21.89 -6.07 4.36
C TRP A 308 -20.98 -5.38 3.32
N GLU A 309 -21.49 -4.33 2.71
CA GLU A 309 -20.75 -3.42 1.84
C GLU A 309 -21.17 -1.96 2.12
N ASN A 310 -20.20 -1.06 2.24
CA ASN A 310 -20.43 0.38 2.37
C ASN A 310 -19.85 1.11 1.16
N THR A 311 -20.68 1.90 0.46
CA THR A 311 -20.35 2.62 -0.77
C THR A 311 -20.22 4.14 -0.58
N GLN A 312 -20.34 4.64 0.65
CA GLN A 312 -20.37 6.08 0.95
C GLN A 312 -19.05 6.81 0.62
N LEU A 313 -17.94 6.07 0.52
CA LEU A 313 -16.63 6.62 0.17
C LEU A 313 -16.28 6.44 -1.31
N MET A 314 -17.27 6.29 -2.19
CA MET A 314 -17.05 6.04 -3.61
C MET A 314 -16.05 7.04 -4.23
N PHE A 315 -14.99 6.51 -4.88
CA PHE A 315 -13.90 7.25 -5.53
C PHE A 315 -13.11 8.20 -4.62
N ARG A 316 -13.04 7.93 -3.33
CA ARG A 316 -12.21 8.71 -2.40
C ARG A 316 -10.80 8.14 -2.25
N ASP A 317 -10.46 7.11 -3.01
CA ASP A 317 -9.16 6.41 -2.98
C ASP A 317 -8.76 6.08 -1.54
N VAL A 318 -9.59 5.24 -0.90
CA VAL A 318 -9.30 4.79 0.47
C VAL A 318 -8.03 3.93 0.49
N GLY A 319 -7.23 4.14 1.53
CA GLY A 319 -5.99 3.42 1.77
C GLY A 319 -6.21 2.03 2.38
N GLU A 320 -5.12 1.46 2.88
CA GLU A 320 -5.13 0.15 3.52
C GLU A 320 -5.95 0.15 4.82
N PRO A 321 -6.73 -0.93 5.09
CA PRO A 321 -7.56 -1.02 6.28
C PRO A 321 -6.77 -1.41 7.54
N LEU A 322 -7.23 -0.94 8.70
CA LEU A 322 -6.87 -1.46 10.03
C LEU A 322 -8.13 -1.87 10.78
N ALA A 323 -8.25 -3.14 11.14
CA ALA A 323 -9.29 -3.63 12.05
C ALA A 323 -8.76 -3.63 13.49
N ILE A 324 -9.45 -2.95 14.39
CA ILE A 324 -9.09 -2.88 15.81
C ILE A 324 -10.34 -2.88 16.69
N GLY A 325 -10.42 -3.78 17.66
CA GLY A 325 -11.57 -3.93 18.53
C GLY A 325 -12.86 -4.16 17.73
N LYS A 326 -13.77 -3.20 17.73
CA LYS A 326 -15.04 -3.24 16.97
C LYS A 326 -15.05 -2.29 15.77
N VAL A 327 -13.92 -1.63 15.49
CA VAL A 327 -13.81 -0.54 14.51
C VAL A 327 -12.89 -0.96 13.37
N LEU A 328 -13.24 -0.57 12.15
CA LEU A 328 -12.39 -0.60 10.97
C LEU A 328 -12.00 0.83 10.62
N LEU A 329 -10.69 1.11 10.55
CA LEU A 329 -10.14 2.42 10.19
C LEU A 329 -9.56 2.39 8.78
N MET A 330 -9.82 3.44 8.00
CA MET A 330 -9.23 3.64 6.67
C MET A 330 -8.96 5.13 6.42
N GLY A 331 -7.79 5.44 5.87
CA GLY A 331 -7.50 6.77 5.36
C GLY A 331 -8.11 7.02 3.98
N ASP A 332 -8.15 8.27 3.52
CA ASP A 332 -8.53 8.61 2.15
C ASP A 332 -7.55 9.60 1.48
N ALA A 333 -7.72 9.82 0.17
CA ALA A 333 -6.86 10.71 -0.61
C ALA A 333 -6.99 12.20 -0.24
N GLN A 334 -7.98 12.60 0.54
CA GLN A 334 -8.13 13.96 1.03
C GLN A 334 -7.66 14.16 2.47
N GLY A 335 -7.05 13.12 3.08
CA GLY A 335 -6.45 13.18 4.42
C GLY A 335 -7.44 13.00 5.57
N TYR A 336 -8.60 12.41 5.30
CA TYR A 336 -9.54 11.98 6.32
C TYR A 336 -9.25 10.54 6.75
N VAL A 337 -9.53 10.25 8.00
CA VAL A 337 -9.63 8.90 8.55
C VAL A 337 -11.08 8.62 8.85
N HIS A 338 -11.58 7.53 8.29
CA HIS A 338 -12.94 7.06 8.43
C HIS A 338 -12.97 5.85 9.35
N ALA A 339 -13.93 5.81 10.27
CA ALA A 339 -14.16 4.70 11.17
C ALA A 339 -15.50 4.03 10.86
N PHE A 340 -15.45 2.72 10.60
CA PHE A 340 -16.64 1.91 10.35
C PHE A 340 -16.86 0.94 11.49
N SER A 341 -18.12 0.67 11.82
CA SER A 341 -18.51 -0.46 12.66
C SER A 341 -18.18 -1.76 11.94
N GLN A 342 -17.37 -2.64 12.52
CA GLN A 342 -17.07 -3.94 11.93
C GLN A 342 -18.32 -4.81 11.78
N ALA A 343 -19.32 -4.62 12.66
CA ALA A 343 -20.50 -5.47 12.69
C ALA A 343 -21.43 -5.29 11.48
N ASN A 344 -21.61 -4.04 11.01
CA ASN A 344 -22.62 -3.71 10.00
C ASN A 344 -22.13 -2.75 8.91
N GLY A 345 -20.86 -2.31 8.96
CA GLY A 345 -20.29 -1.39 7.98
C GLY A 345 -20.78 0.05 8.08
N GLU A 346 -21.49 0.44 9.13
CA GLU A 346 -21.94 1.80 9.36
C GLU A 346 -20.73 2.72 9.57
N LEU A 347 -20.72 3.90 8.93
CA LEU A 347 -19.73 4.94 9.15
C LEU A 347 -20.02 5.65 10.48
N ILE A 348 -19.24 5.35 11.51
CA ILE A 348 -19.47 5.76 12.90
C ILE A 348 -18.62 6.95 13.34
N ALA A 349 -17.54 7.27 12.62
CA ALA A 349 -16.75 8.48 12.90
C ALA A 349 -15.91 8.89 11.70
N ARG A 350 -15.51 10.14 11.71
CA ARG A 350 -14.57 10.73 10.76
C ARG A 350 -13.73 11.80 11.44
N MET A 351 -12.42 11.78 11.18
CA MET A 351 -11.54 12.87 11.57
C MET A 351 -10.65 13.31 10.41
N ARG A 352 -10.20 14.55 10.43
CA ARG A 352 -9.19 15.03 9.50
C ARG A 352 -7.82 14.93 10.15
N HIS A 353 -6.94 14.12 9.55
CA HIS A 353 -5.56 13.97 10.02
C HIS A 353 -4.64 15.02 9.35
N ASP A 354 -4.77 15.18 8.03
CA ASP A 354 -3.92 16.05 7.21
C ASP A 354 -4.70 16.61 6.01
N SER A 355 -4.03 17.33 5.13
CA SER A 355 -4.54 17.75 3.82
C SER A 355 -4.02 16.90 2.67
N SER A 356 -3.13 15.96 2.94
CA SER A 356 -2.52 15.04 1.96
C SER A 356 -3.03 13.60 2.14
N PRO A 357 -2.91 12.74 1.11
CA PRO A 357 -3.42 11.38 1.14
C PRO A 357 -2.90 10.55 2.31
N ILE A 358 -3.75 9.65 2.81
CA ILE A 358 -3.43 8.62 3.79
C ILE A 358 -3.68 7.27 3.11
N SER A 359 -2.65 6.70 2.51
CA SER A 359 -2.72 5.43 1.77
C SER A 359 -2.23 4.24 2.60
N ALA A 360 -1.25 4.47 3.48
CA ALA A 360 -0.75 3.45 4.39
C ALA A 360 -1.78 3.12 5.48
N ALA A 361 -1.82 1.84 5.89
CA ALA A 361 -2.66 1.41 7.00
C ALA A 361 -2.30 2.19 8.29
N PRO A 362 -3.28 2.64 9.08
CA PRO A 362 -3.01 3.01 10.46
C PRO A 362 -2.40 1.83 11.23
N ILE A 363 -1.59 2.09 12.25
CA ILE A 363 -0.95 1.03 13.06
C ILE A 363 -1.45 1.13 14.50
N ALA A 364 -2.01 0.04 15.01
CA ALA A 364 -2.38 -0.06 16.42
C ALA A 364 -1.22 -0.65 17.24
N VAL A 365 -0.75 0.08 18.23
CA VAL A 365 0.36 -0.32 19.10
C VAL A 365 0.29 0.36 20.47
N GLY A 366 0.45 -0.38 21.54
CA GLY A 366 0.54 0.16 22.90
C GLY A 366 -0.66 1.03 23.32
N GLY A 367 -1.86 0.73 22.83
CA GLY A 367 -3.07 1.54 23.07
C GLY A 367 -3.14 2.82 22.23
N LEU A 368 -2.20 3.03 21.31
CA LEU A 368 -2.16 4.16 20.39
C LEU A 368 -2.51 3.69 18.96
N ILE A 369 -2.98 4.62 18.15
CA ILE A 369 -3.16 4.46 16.71
C ILE A 369 -2.25 5.47 16.02
N LEU A 370 -1.26 4.97 15.27
CA LEU A 370 -0.34 5.78 14.47
C LEU A 370 -0.92 5.95 13.07
N ILE A 371 -0.85 7.17 12.55
CA ILE A 371 -1.30 7.51 11.20
C ILE A 371 -0.23 8.37 10.54
N GLN A 372 0.17 7.98 9.33
CA GLN A 372 1.10 8.75 8.50
C GLN A 372 0.41 9.17 7.21
N SER A 373 0.57 10.44 6.83
CA SER A 373 0.12 10.97 5.54
C SER A 373 1.27 11.05 4.53
N GLN A 374 0.95 11.11 3.24
CA GLN A 374 1.95 11.33 2.18
C GLN A 374 2.63 12.71 2.28
N GLY A 375 2.00 13.69 2.94
CA GLY A 375 2.64 14.97 3.28
C GLY A 375 3.77 14.85 4.30
N GLY A 376 3.89 13.68 4.95
CA GLY A 376 4.93 13.37 5.92
C GLY A 376 4.56 13.69 7.36
N LYS A 377 3.32 14.07 7.63
CA LYS A 377 2.81 14.15 9.00
C LYS A 377 2.63 12.73 9.54
N ILE A 378 3.21 12.46 10.70
CA ILE A 378 2.92 11.27 11.51
C ILE A 378 2.39 11.71 12.86
N ALA A 379 1.34 11.06 13.35
CA ALA A 379 0.77 11.34 14.65
C ALA A 379 0.27 10.07 15.34
N ALA A 380 0.31 10.10 16.66
CA ALA A 380 -0.32 9.10 17.51
C ALA A 380 -1.62 9.64 18.08
N TYR A 381 -2.61 8.78 18.13
CA TYR A 381 -3.93 9.06 18.71
C TYR A 381 -4.29 8.01 19.73
N SER A 382 -4.99 8.43 20.79
CA SER A 382 -5.62 7.53 21.75
C SER A 382 -7.09 7.36 21.39
N PRO A 383 -7.59 6.13 21.20
CA PRO A 383 -9.01 5.88 21.00
C PRO A 383 -9.78 6.15 22.32
N LYS A 384 -10.95 6.80 22.21
CA LYS A 384 -11.90 7.04 23.31
C LYS A 384 -13.29 6.56 22.94
#